data_6af2c15e6f08dfddb6c98cf25843c1d8
#
_entry.id   6af2c15e6f08dfddb6c98cf25843c1d8
#
_cell.length_a   1.000
_cell.length_b   1.000
_cell.length_c   1.000
_cell.angle_alpha   90.00
_cell.angle_beta   90.00
_cell.angle_gamma   90.00
#
_symmetry.space_group_name_H-M   'P 1'
#
loop_
_entity.id
_entity.type
_entity.pdbx_description
1 polymer ?
#
loop_
_entity_poly.entity_id
_entity_poly.type
_entity_poly.pdbx_seq_one_letter_code
_entity_poly.pdbx_strand_id
1 'polypeptide(L)'
;MTNKAGCSVYLRLHADAGGSSARGATVLTSSAKNPHTKSVQKSSDQFSRAILSEYTKATGFKSRGVAYRDDLTGTNWSTVTNTLLEMGFMTNSEEDRKMASPEFQDVMVNGIINGIEKYFKER
;
A
#
# COMPACT_ATOMS: atom_id res chain seq x y z
N MET A 1 -17.20 4.55 5.52
CA MET A 1 -16.78 4.40 6.94
C MET A 1 -15.62 5.31 7.29
N THR A 2 -14.49 5.24 6.61
CA THR A 2 -13.32 6.08 6.90
C THR A 2 -13.58 7.58 6.78
N ASN A 3 -14.41 8.00 5.81
CA ASN A 3 -14.75 9.40 5.62
C ASN A 3 -15.49 9.99 6.83
N LYS A 4 -16.34 9.19 7.47
CA LYS A 4 -17.12 9.62 8.63
C LYS A 4 -16.37 9.45 9.94
N ALA A 5 -15.35 8.61 9.96
CA ALA A 5 -14.59 8.32 11.18
C ALA A 5 -13.54 9.37 11.53
N GLY A 6 -13.31 10.37 10.66
CA GLY A 6 -12.30 11.40 10.88
C GLY A 6 -10.88 10.90 10.77
N CYS A 7 -10.65 9.85 9.99
CA CYS A 7 -9.31 9.28 9.79
C CYS A 7 -8.42 10.25 9.01
N SER A 8 -7.14 10.31 9.37
CA SER A 8 -6.14 11.10 8.64
C SER A 8 -5.64 10.37 7.40
N VAL A 9 -5.54 9.04 7.48
CA VAL A 9 -5.13 8.18 6.37
C VAL A 9 -5.93 6.88 6.40
N TYR A 10 -6.00 6.22 5.24
CA TYR A 10 -6.68 4.94 5.09
C TYR A 10 -5.77 4.00 4.29
N LEU A 11 -5.44 2.86 4.88
CA LEU A 11 -4.58 1.86 4.27
C LEU A 11 -5.33 0.53 4.13
N ARG A 12 -5.41 0.02 2.91
CA ARG A 12 -5.93 -1.33 2.64
C ARG A 12 -4.77 -2.28 2.42
N LEU A 13 -4.89 -3.49 2.94
CA LEU A 13 -3.86 -4.52 2.84
C LEU A 13 -4.41 -5.70 2.06
N HIS A 14 -3.71 -6.09 1.01
CA HIS A 14 -4.05 -7.25 0.18
C HIS A 14 -2.80 -8.09 -0.07
N ALA A 15 -3.00 -9.38 -0.30
CA ALA A 15 -1.97 -10.25 -0.87
C ALA A 15 -2.33 -10.50 -2.33
N ASP A 16 -1.34 -10.41 -3.20
CA ASP A 16 -1.54 -10.48 -4.65
C ASP A 16 -1.47 -11.93 -5.16
N ALA A 17 -1.93 -12.15 -6.37
CA ALA A 17 -1.86 -13.43 -7.05
C ALA A 17 -1.43 -13.21 -8.50
N GLY A 18 -0.60 -14.11 -9.00
CA GLY A 18 -0.09 -14.04 -10.37
C GLY A 18 0.55 -15.36 -10.74
N GLY A 19 1.52 -15.37 -11.65
CA GLY A 19 2.31 -16.56 -11.94
C GLY A 19 3.16 -16.97 -10.73
N SER A 20 3.60 -18.22 -10.69
CA SER A 20 4.40 -18.72 -9.56
C SER A 20 5.74 -18.02 -9.40
N SER A 21 6.25 -17.38 -10.45
CA SER A 21 7.48 -16.60 -10.41
C SER A 21 7.25 -15.12 -10.10
N ALA A 22 6.01 -14.65 -10.04
CA ALA A 22 5.70 -13.27 -9.68
C ALA A 22 6.07 -13.03 -8.22
N ARG A 23 6.72 -11.89 -7.94
CA ARG A 23 7.21 -11.57 -6.61
C ARG A 23 7.30 -10.06 -6.40
N GLY A 24 7.22 -9.66 -5.13
CA GLY A 24 7.41 -8.29 -4.73
C GLY A 24 6.13 -7.61 -4.25
N ALA A 25 6.29 -6.40 -3.75
CA ALA A 25 5.22 -5.59 -3.22
C ALA A 25 4.98 -4.36 -4.11
N THR A 26 3.74 -3.92 -4.16
CA THR A 26 3.36 -2.70 -4.88
C THR A 26 2.30 -1.95 -4.09
N VAL A 27 2.14 -0.68 -4.40
CA VAL A 27 1.03 0.13 -3.89
C VAL A 27 0.17 0.59 -5.04
N LEU A 28 -1.15 0.65 -4.81
CA LEU A 28 -2.11 1.11 -5.80
C LEU A 28 -2.77 2.38 -5.30
N THR A 29 -2.83 3.38 -6.16
CA THR A 29 -3.48 4.65 -5.86
C THR A 29 -4.07 5.23 -7.15
N SER A 30 -4.81 6.33 -7.04
CA SER A 30 -5.42 6.97 -8.21
C SER A 30 -4.40 7.80 -8.98
N SER A 31 -4.64 7.97 -10.28
CA SER A 31 -3.81 8.83 -11.12
C SER A 31 -4.17 10.31 -10.92
N ALA A 32 -3.28 11.19 -11.37
CA ALA A 32 -3.53 12.63 -11.34
C ALA A 32 -4.71 13.06 -12.22
N LYS A 33 -5.16 12.20 -13.13
CA LYS A 33 -6.28 12.46 -14.03
C LYS A 33 -7.63 12.03 -13.47
N ASN A 34 -7.65 11.36 -12.34
CA ASN A 34 -8.88 10.82 -11.74
C ASN A 34 -9.77 11.98 -11.26
N PRO A 35 -11.00 12.13 -11.81
CA PRO A 35 -11.87 13.24 -11.43
C PRO A 35 -12.46 13.10 -10.02
N HIS A 36 -12.47 11.88 -9.46
CA HIS A 36 -13.08 11.60 -8.16
C HIS A 36 -12.15 11.87 -6.96
N THR A 37 -10.83 11.94 -7.20
CA THR A 37 -9.83 11.96 -6.12
C THR A 37 -8.97 13.22 -6.10
N LYS A 38 -9.38 14.27 -6.79
CA LYS A 38 -8.58 15.50 -6.94
C LYS A 38 -8.08 16.06 -5.62
N SER A 39 -8.92 16.04 -4.58
CA SER A 39 -8.59 16.64 -3.28
C SER A 39 -7.54 15.85 -2.49
N VAL A 40 -7.40 14.53 -2.76
CA VAL A 40 -6.52 13.66 -1.99
C VAL A 40 -5.49 12.91 -2.84
N GLN A 41 -5.47 13.14 -4.15
CA GLN A 41 -4.60 12.38 -5.05
C GLN A 41 -3.12 12.64 -4.75
N LYS A 42 -2.72 13.89 -4.58
CA LYS A 42 -1.32 14.23 -4.32
C LYS A 42 -0.85 13.64 -2.99
N SER A 43 -1.63 13.79 -1.94
CA SER A 43 -1.29 13.25 -0.63
C SER A 43 -1.31 11.72 -0.64
N SER A 44 -2.23 11.11 -1.39
CA SER A 44 -2.29 9.64 -1.53
C SER A 44 -1.08 9.10 -2.28
N ASP A 45 -0.60 9.80 -3.30
CA ASP A 45 0.63 9.43 -4.00
C ASP A 45 1.84 9.50 -3.06
N GLN A 46 1.95 10.55 -2.28
CA GLN A 46 3.02 10.69 -1.28
C GLN A 46 2.95 9.59 -0.22
N PHE A 47 1.75 9.31 0.28
CA PHE A 47 1.52 8.23 1.24
C PHE A 47 1.89 6.86 0.67
N SER A 48 1.48 6.60 -0.57
CA SER A 48 1.80 5.35 -1.28
C SER A 48 3.30 5.13 -1.37
N ARG A 49 4.05 6.16 -1.77
CA ARG A 49 5.51 6.06 -1.90
C ARG A 49 6.19 5.82 -0.57
N ALA A 50 5.74 6.51 0.48
CA ALA A 50 6.29 6.32 1.83
C ALA A 50 6.04 4.91 2.34
N ILE A 51 4.84 4.38 2.17
CA ILE A 51 4.48 3.02 2.57
C ILE A 51 5.35 2.00 1.83
N LEU A 52 5.43 2.09 0.51
CA LEU A 52 6.18 1.12 -0.29
C LEU A 52 7.68 1.14 0.06
N SER A 53 8.25 2.34 0.16
CA SER A 53 9.67 2.51 0.48
C SER A 53 10.05 1.83 1.80
N GLU A 54 9.32 2.12 2.87
CA GLU A 54 9.63 1.57 4.18
C GLU A 54 9.24 0.10 4.31
N TYR A 55 8.16 -0.33 3.65
CA TYR A 55 7.74 -1.72 3.65
C TYR A 55 8.78 -2.62 2.98
N THR A 56 9.23 -2.25 1.78
CA THR A 56 10.22 -3.06 1.06
C THR A 56 11.59 -3.02 1.73
N LYS A 57 11.95 -1.92 2.36
CA LYS A 57 13.17 -1.81 3.14
C LYS A 57 13.16 -2.77 4.34
N ALA A 58 12.05 -2.84 5.05
CA ALA A 58 11.91 -3.70 6.22
C ALA A 58 11.84 -5.18 5.85
N THR A 59 11.05 -5.52 4.83
CA THR A 59 10.78 -6.92 4.46
C THR A 59 11.84 -7.54 3.55
N GLY A 60 12.58 -6.70 2.83
CA GLY A 60 13.46 -7.18 1.78
C GLY A 60 12.73 -7.60 0.51
N PHE A 61 11.41 -7.44 0.45
CA PHE A 61 10.64 -7.75 -0.76
C PHE A 61 11.01 -6.77 -1.87
N LYS A 62 10.99 -7.27 -3.11
CA LYS A 62 11.22 -6.43 -4.29
C LYS A 62 10.15 -5.36 -4.38
N SER A 63 10.55 -4.12 -4.64
CA SER A 63 9.59 -3.06 -4.94
C SER A 63 9.16 -3.15 -6.40
N ARG A 64 7.86 -3.18 -6.63
CA ARG A 64 7.27 -3.15 -7.97
C ARG A 64 6.76 -1.76 -8.35
N GLY A 65 6.97 -0.78 -7.48
CA GLY A 65 6.60 0.60 -7.73
C GLY A 65 5.14 0.91 -7.41
N VAL A 66 4.73 2.09 -7.81
CA VAL A 66 3.36 2.56 -7.65
C VAL A 66 2.56 2.23 -8.90
N ALA A 67 1.41 1.58 -8.74
CA ALA A 67 0.48 1.31 -9.83
C ALA A 67 -0.71 2.28 -9.72
N TYR A 68 -1.00 2.99 -10.79
CA TYR A 68 -2.10 3.95 -10.81
C TYR A 68 -3.34 3.29 -11.39
N ARG A 69 -4.41 3.25 -10.61
CA ARG A 69 -5.69 2.62 -10.96
C ARG A 69 -6.82 3.59 -10.66
N ASP A 70 -7.69 3.81 -11.63
CA ASP A 70 -8.82 4.74 -11.50
C ASP A 70 -10.17 4.03 -11.45
N ASP A 71 -10.15 2.69 -11.42
CA ASP A 71 -11.32 1.82 -11.38
C ASP A 71 -11.60 1.19 -10.00
N LEU A 72 -10.87 1.62 -8.97
CA LEU A 72 -11.02 1.05 -7.63
C LEU A 72 -12.06 1.86 -6.84
N THR A 73 -13.20 1.24 -6.54
CA THR A 73 -14.31 1.90 -5.84
C THR A 73 -13.90 2.48 -4.49
N GLY A 74 -13.15 1.70 -3.69
CA GLY A 74 -12.71 2.16 -2.38
C GLY A 74 -11.82 3.39 -2.45
N THR A 75 -10.99 3.51 -3.49
CA THR A 75 -10.16 4.68 -3.74
C THR A 75 -11.00 5.86 -4.21
N ASN A 76 -11.88 5.63 -5.19
CA ASN A 76 -12.67 6.69 -5.82
C ASN A 76 -13.66 7.36 -4.87
N TRP A 77 -14.18 6.61 -3.91
CA TRP A 77 -15.15 7.14 -2.95
C TRP A 77 -14.51 7.71 -1.68
N SER A 78 -13.20 7.58 -1.52
CA SER A 78 -12.53 8.09 -0.33
C SER A 78 -12.27 9.60 -0.43
N THR A 79 -12.62 10.31 0.63
CA THR A 79 -12.23 11.71 0.83
C THR A 79 -11.01 11.82 1.73
N VAL A 80 -10.41 10.69 2.08
CA VAL A 80 -9.26 10.57 2.98
C VAL A 80 -8.06 10.11 2.15
N THR A 81 -6.88 10.64 2.44
CA THR A 81 -5.61 10.17 1.88
C THR A 81 -5.52 8.66 2.06
N ASN A 82 -5.27 7.92 0.97
CA ASN A 82 -5.32 6.47 1.03
C ASN A 82 -4.40 5.80 0.03
N THR A 83 -4.07 4.54 0.32
CA THR A 83 -3.40 3.64 -0.62
C THR A 83 -3.81 2.20 -0.35
N LEU A 84 -3.57 1.34 -1.33
CA LEU A 84 -3.71 -0.11 -1.18
C LEU A 84 -2.32 -0.72 -1.32
N LEU A 85 -1.87 -1.44 -0.29
CA LEU A 85 -0.60 -2.17 -0.33
C LEU A 85 -0.87 -3.62 -0.71
N GLU A 86 -0.32 -4.04 -1.85
CA GLU A 86 -0.19 -5.45 -2.20
C GLU A 86 1.10 -5.94 -1.52
N MET A 87 0.95 -6.72 -0.46
CA MET A 87 2.04 -7.06 0.46
C MET A 87 3.06 -8.05 -0.11
N GLY A 88 2.68 -8.79 -1.13
CA GLY A 88 3.45 -9.84 -1.76
C GLY A 88 2.51 -10.78 -2.50
N PHE A 89 3.07 -11.80 -3.16
CA PHE A 89 2.29 -12.74 -3.97
C PHE A 89 2.03 -14.05 -3.21
N MET A 90 0.76 -14.39 -3.01
CA MET A 90 0.36 -15.68 -2.45
C MET A 90 0.76 -16.85 -3.37
N THR A 91 0.89 -16.59 -4.65
CA THR A 91 1.28 -17.60 -5.65
C THR A 91 2.78 -17.86 -5.67
N ASN A 92 3.58 -17.04 -5.00
CA ASN A 92 5.02 -17.26 -4.81
C ASN A 92 5.20 -17.99 -3.48
N SER A 93 5.69 -19.23 -3.51
CA SER A 93 5.76 -20.07 -2.31
C SER A 93 6.64 -19.48 -1.20
N GLU A 94 7.72 -18.80 -1.54
CA GLU A 94 8.59 -18.14 -0.57
C GLU A 94 7.89 -16.97 0.11
N GLU A 95 7.26 -16.10 -0.67
CA GLU A 95 6.55 -14.93 -0.14
C GLU A 95 5.33 -15.35 0.67
N ASP A 96 4.57 -16.32 0.17
CA ASP A 96 3.40 -16.85 0.87
C ASP A 96 3.79 -17.40 2.24
N ARG A 97 4.86 -18.19 2.30
CA ARG A 97 5.36 -18.77 3.55
C ARG A 97 5.80 -17.69 4.53
N LYS A 98 6.51 -16.67 4.05
CA LYS A 98 6.92 -15.54 4.90
C LYS A 98 5.72 -14.77 5.44
N MET A 99 4.77 -14.44 4.58
CA MET A 99 3.58 -13.69 5.00
C MET A 99 2.71 -14.47 6.00
N ALA A 100 2.79 -15.80 6.01
CA ALA A 100 2.09 -16.65 6.98
C ALA A 100 2.85 -16.80 8.31
N SER A 101 4.11 -16.38 8.38
CA SER A 101 4.93 -16.51 9.58
C SER A 101 4.66 -15.37 10.56
N PRO A 102 4.32 -15.65 11.83
CA PRO A 102 4.10 -14.59 12.82
C PRO A 102 5.30 -13.68 13.01
N GLU A 103 6.51 -14.22 13.01
CA GLU A 103 7.74 -13.43 13.14
C GLU A 103 7.93 -12.48 11.97
N PHE A 104 7.64 -12.94 10.76
CA PHE A 104 7.75 -12.09 9.58
C PHE A 104 6.61 -11.06 9.52
N GLN A 105 5.44 -11.40 10.03
CA GLN A 105 4.34 -10.44 10.11
C GLN A 105 4.72 -9.24 10.99
N ASP A 106 5.49 -9.43 12.04
CA ASP A 106 6.01 -8.32 12.84
C ASP A 106 6.92 -7.42 12.02
N VAL A 107 7.75 -7.99 11.17
CA VAL A 107 8.60 -7.21 10.23
C VAL A 107 7.73 -6.41 9.26
N MET A 108 6.68 -7.03 8.70
CA MET A 108 5.74 -6.37 7.79
C MET A 108 5.06 -5.19 8.47
N VAL A 109 4.55 -5.40 9.68
CA VAL A 109 3.88 -4.36 10.46
C VAL A 109 4.83 -3.19 10.76
N ASN A 110 6.06 -3.49 11.16
CA ASN A 110 7.05 -2.45 11.43
C ASN A 110 7.36 -1.63 10.18
N GLY A 111 7.45 -2.26 9.02
CA GLY A 111 7.63 -1.56 7.75
C GLY A 111 6.47 -0.62 7.44
N ILE A 112 5.25 -1.08 7.67
CA ILE A 112 4.04 -0.27 7.46
C ILE A 112 4.02 0.93 8.43
N ILE A 113 4.31 0.70 9.70
CA ILE A 113 4.36 1.77 10.72
C ILE A 113 5.41 2.81 10.34
N ASN A 114 6.60 2.38 9.94
CA ASN A 114 7.66 3.28 9.50
C ASN A 114 7.23 4.11 8.29
N GLY A 115 6.47 3.52 7.39
CA GLY A 115 5.93 4.22 6.22
C GLY A 115 4.91 5.29 6.60
N ILE A 116 4.03 4.98 7.54
CA ILE A 116 3.04 5.93 8.06
C ILE A 116 3.76 7.11 8.73
N GLU A 117 4.74 6.83 9.59
CA GLU A 117 5.51 7.86 10.28
C GLU A 117 6.27 8.74 9.28
N LYS A 118 6.89 8.12 8.27
CA LYS A 118 7.60 8.85 7.23
C LYS A 118 6.68 9.82 6.50
N TYR A 119 5.48 9.37 6.13
CA TYR A 119 4.50 10.23 5.47
C TYR A 119 4.17 11.46 6.32
N PHE A 120 3.87 11.25 7.60
CA PHE A 120 3.50 12.36 8.48
C PHE A 120 4.64 13.34 8.76
N LYS A 121 5.88 12.89 8.70
CA LYS A 121 7.06 13.76 8.84
C LYS A 121 7.33 14.59 7.59
N GLU A 122 7.02 14.05 6.42
CA GLU A 122 7.37 14.66 5.13
C GLU A 122 6.27 15.51 4.51
N ARG A 123 5.05 15.40 5.00
CA ARG A 123 3.93 16.16 4.46
C ARG A 123 3.95 17.65 4.84
#